data_781646c1a1c99ef5cc307d0c4c9fde02
#
_entry.id   781646c1a1c99ef5cc307d0c4c9fde02
#
_cell.length_a   1.000
_cell.length_b   1.000
_cell.length_c   1.000
_cell.angle_alpha   90.00
_cell.angle_beta   90.00
_cell.angle_gamma   90.00
#
_symmetry.space_group_name_H-M   'P 1'
#
loop_
_entity.id
_entity.type
_entity.pdbx_description
1 polymer ?
#
loop_
_entity_poly.entity_id
_entity_poly.type
_entity_poly.pdbx_seq_one_letter_code
_entity_poly.pdbx_strand_id
1 'polypeptide(L)'
;MLIHPTREKLQALKLTGMLKALDESHGRSDIAALSFEERLGLLVDREILERDNRRLKTRLRVARLRQSASLEDVDYRHPRGLDRGLLTELGTCRWVHEHLNILLCGPTGVGKTWLACALAHQACREGYRTLYSRLPRLLQDLTLARADGRYGKVLRELAKTDVLVFDDWGLAKLTDEQPTVDPR
;
A
#
# COMPACT_ATOMS: atom_id res chain seq x y z
N MET A 1 29.47 -19.54 20.89
CA MET A 1 28.10 -20.12 20.90
C MET A 1 27.91 -20.85 19.58
N LEU A 2 27.87 -22.20 19.59
CA LEU A 2 27.69 -22.98 18.35
C LEU A 2 26.27 -22.67 17.82
N ILE A 3 26.20 -22.13 16.58
CA ILE A 3 24.91 -21.86 15.93
C ILE A 3 24.28 -23.22 15.61
N HIS A 4 23.06 -23.44 16.09
CA HIS A 4 22.35 -24.69 15.85
C HIS A 4 22.08 -24.87 14.35
N PRO A 5 22.38 -26.02 13.71
CA PRO A 5 22.27 -26.22 12.25
C PRO A 5 20.88 -25.83 11.66
N THR A 6 19.81 -26.01 12.44
CA THR A 6 18.45 -25.61 12.03
C THR A 6 18.33 -24.09 11.82
N ARG A 7 19.01 -23.27 12.64
CA ARG A 7 18.98 -21.81 12.52
C ARG A 7 19.65 -21.36 11.22
N GLU A 8 20.77 -21.95 10.87
CA GLU A 8 21.46 -21.68 9.59
C GLU A 8 20.58 -22.02 8.39
N LYS A 9 19.86 -23.17 8.46
CA LYS A 9 18.91 -23.57 7.41
C LYS A 9 17.74 -22.60 7.30
N LEU A 10 17.14 -22.17 8.41
CA LEU A 10 16.06 -21.18 8.41
C LEU A 10 16.53 -19.84 7.81
N GLN A 11 17.75 -19.43 8.14
CA GLN A 11 18.35 -18.20 7.59
C GLN A 11 18.62 -18.34 6.10
N ALA A 12 19.20 -19.44 5.64
CA ALA A 12 19.46 -19.71 4.22
C ALA A 12 18.15 -19.74 3.40
N LEU A 13 17.08 -20.31 3.96
CA LEU A 13 15.74 -20.33 3.37
C LEU A 13 14.99 -18.98 3.50
N LYS A 14 15.60 -17.96 4.12
CA LYS A 14 15.00 -16.63 4.37
C LYS A 14 13.71 -16.69 5.20
N LEU A 15 13.58 -17.69 6.08
CA LEU A 15 12.46 -17.87 7.01
C LEU A 15 12.71 -17.04 8.28
N THR A 16 12.76 -15.72 8.10
CA THR A 16 13.18 -14.77 9.16
C THR A 16 12.17 -14.64 10.29
N GLY A 17 10.87 -14.81 9.99
CA GLY A 17 9.82 -14.85 11.00
C GLY A 17 9.93 -16.06 11.91
N MET A 18 10.11 -17.25 11.33
CA MET A 18 10.34 -18.48 12.10
C MET A 18 11.59 -18.37 12.96
N LEU A 19 12.66 -17.77 12.42
CA LEU A 19 13.90 -17.58 13.18
C LEU A 19 13.67 -16.66 14.39
N LYS A 20 12.97 -15.55 14.22
CA LYS A 20 12.59 -14.64 15.32
C LYS A 20 11.74 -15.34 16.37
N ALA A 21 10.70 -16.08 15.94
CA ALA A 21 9.84 -16.82 16.86
C ALA A 21 10.58 -17.91 17.62
N LEU A 22 11.53 -18.58 16.96
CA LEU A 22 12.40 -19.56 17.61
C LEU A 22 13.27 -18.90 18.70
N ASP A 23 13.81 -17.70 18.43
CA ASP A 23 14.60 -16.95 19.40
C ASP A 23 13.76 -16.45 20.58
N GLU A 24 12.56 -15.95 20.31
CA GLU A 24 11.60 -15.49 21.31
C GLU A 24 11.07 -16.64 22.19
N SER A 25 11.06 -17.87 21.67
CA SER A 25 10.59 -19.07 22.41
C SER A 25 11.62 -19.60 23.41
N HIS A 26 12.90 -19.24 23.26
CA HIS A 26 13.94 -19.69 24.17
C HIS A 26 13.74 -19.11 25.58
N GLY A 27 13.62 -19.98 26.57
CA GLY A 27 13.44 -19.61 27.99
C GLY A 27 12.00 -19.32 28.41
N ARG A 28 11.00 -19.51 27.53
CA ARG A 28 9.59 -19.37 27.85
C ARG A 28 8.96 -20.71 28.21
N SER A 29 8.61 -20.86 29.48
CA SER A 29 8.02 -22.12 30.03
C SER A 29 6.61 -22.38 29.47
N ASP A 30 5.84 -21.32 29.16
CA ASP A 30 4.51 -21.41 28.55
C ASP A 30 4.56 -22.08 27.17
N ILE A 31 5.56 -21.74 26.35
CA ILE A 31 5.77 -22.33 25.03
C ILE A 31 6.32 -23.75 25.13
N ALA A 32 7.13 -24.05 26.15
CA ALA A 32 7.68 -25.36 26.36
C ALA A 32 6.61 -26.43 26.71
N ALA A 33 5.47 -26.02 27.30
CA ALA A 33 4.34 -26.86 27.63
C ALA A 33 3.47 -27.24 26.41
N LEU A 34 3.60 -26.55 25.29
CA LEU A 34 2.85 -26.81 24.06
C LEU A 34 3.38 -28.06 23.34
N SER A 35 2.50 -28.74 22.62
CA SER A 35 2.85 -29.85 21.72
C SER A 35 3.80 -29.38 20.62
N PHE A 36 4.45 -30.33 19.96
CA PHE A 36 5.31 -29.98 18.80
C PHE A 36 4.54 -29.27 17.69
N GLU A 37 3.32 -29.72 17.37
CA GLU A 37 2.48 -29.16 16.32
C GLU A 37 2.06 -27.75 16.64
N GLU A 38 1.65 -27.46 17.87
CA GLU A 38 1.31 -26.10 18.30
C GLU A 38 2.50 -25.15 18.21
N ARG A 39 3.68 -25.58 18.66
CA ARG A 39 4.90 -24.78 18.53
C ARG A 39 5.29 -24.54 17.08
N LEU A 40 5.16 -25.54 16.21
CA LEU A 40 5.39 -25.39 14.78
C LEU A 40 4.40 -24.40 14.17
N GLY A 41 3.11 -24.49 14.56
CA GLY A 41 2.08 -23.53 14.15
C GLY A 41 2.47 -22.08 14.45
N LEU A 42 2.90 -21.81 15.69
CA LEU A 42 3.37 -20.47 16.08
C LEU A 42 4.55 -19.96 15.23
N LEU A 43 5.49 -20.86 14.88
CA LEU A 43 6.61 -20.47 14.01
C LEU A 43 6.14 -20.12 12.60
N VAL A 44 5.22 -20.91 12.04
CA VAL A 44 4.66 -20.69 10.69
C VAL A 44 3.84 -19.39 10.64
N ASP A 45 2.99 -19.18 11.64
CA ASP A 45 2.16 -17.95 11.73
C ASP A 45 3.04 -16.69 11.79
N ARG A 46 4.14 -16.75 12.55
CA ARG A 46 5.09 -15.65 12.63
C ARG A 46 5.78 -15.39 11.29
N GLU A 47 6.09 -16.44 10.52
CA GLU A 47 6.68 -16.29 9.19
C GLU A 47 5.69 -15.65 8.21
N ILE A 48 4.42 -16.07 8.22
CA ILE A 48 3.37 -15.48 7.40
C ILE A 48 3.26 -13.99 7.71
N LEU A 49 3.13 -13.64 8.99
CA LEU A 49 3.02 -12.25 9.45
C LEU A 49 4.24 -11.40 9.01
N GLU A 50 5.45 -11.94 9.16
CA GLU A 50 6.68 -11.23 8.77
C GLU A 50 6.75 -10.99 7.26
N ARG A 51 6.30 -11.97 6.45
CA ARG A 51 6.22 -11.82 4.98
C ARG A 51 5.20 -10.78 4.57
N ASP A 52 4.03 -10.80 5.18
CA ASP A 52 2.96 -9.84 4.86
C ASP A 52 3.35 -8.42 5.26
N ASN A 53 3.96 -8.24 6.42
CA ASN A 53 4.51 -6.96 6.84
C ASN A 53 5.59 -6.44 5.86
N ARG A 54 6.47 -7.32 5.38
CA ARG A 54 7.51 -6.95 4.39
C ARG A 54 6.89 -6.56 3.05
N ARG A 55 5.87 -7.30 2.59
CA ARG A 55 5.12 -6.98 1.37
C ARG A 55 4.42 -5.63 1.49
N LEU A 56 3.72 -5.41 2.62
CA LEU A 56 3.05 -4.14 2.91
C LEU A 56 4.05 -2.98 2.92
N LYS A 57 5.16 -3.11 3.64
CA LYS A 57 6.22 -2.09 3.68
C LYS A 57 6.75 -1.76 2.29
N THR A 58 6.89 -2.77 1.43
CA THR A 58 7.32 -2.57 0.04
C THR A 58 6.26 -1.82 -0.78
N ARG A 59 4.97 -2.20 -0.66
CA ARG A 59 3.86 -1.51 -1.34
C ARG A 59 3.77 -0.05 -0.91
N LEU A 60 3.81 0.23 0.39
CA LEU A 60 3.77 1.60 0.91
C LEU A 60 4.94 2.47 0.44
N ARG A 61 6.15 1.90 0.37
CA ARG A 61 7.31 2.61 -0.18
C ARG A 61 7.13 2.98 -1.65
N VAL A 62 6.58 2.06 -2.45
CA VAL A 62 6.32 2.27 -3.88
C VAL A 62 5.15 3.24 -4.09
N ALA A 63 4.15 3.21 -3.22
CA ALA A 63 2.97 4.07 -3.31
C ALA A 63 3.30 5.56 -3.18
N ARG A 64 4.39 5.95 -2.52
CA ARG A 64 4.86 7.34 -2.37
C ARG A 64 3.78 8.27 -1.82
N LEU A 65 2.97 7.78 -0.87
CA LEU A 65 1.91 8.57 -0.27
C LEU A 65 2.47 9.87 0.32
N ARG A 66 1.76 10.98 0.08
CA ARG A 66 2.18 12.31 0.54
C ARG A 66 2.16 12.43 2.07
N GLN A 67 1.23 11.72 2.71
CA GLN A 67 1.02 11.77 4.15
C GLN A 67 0.87 10.36 4.70
N SER A 68 1.33 10.16 5.93
CA SER A 68 0.98 8.98 6.70
C SER A 68 -0.44 9.18 7.21
N ALA A 69 -1.38 8.40 6.69
CA ALA A 69 -2.80 8.50 7.02
C ALA A 69 -3.40 7.10 7.07
N SER A 70 -4.34 6.90 7.98
CA SER A 70 -5.05 5.64 8.16
C SER A 70 -6.54 5.91 8.32
N LEU A 71 -7.41 5.02 7.83
CA LEU A 71 -8.86 5.19 7.97
C LEU A 71 -9.31 5.13 9.42
N GLU A 72 -8.56 4.47 10.29
CA GLU A 72 -8.78 4.39 11.72
C GLU A 72 -8.63 5.75 12.41
N ASP A 73 -7.83 6.65 11.83
CA ASP A 73 -7.52 7.98 12.38
C ASP A 73 -8.50 9.07 11.90
N VAL A 74 -9.57 8.71 11.18
CA VAL A 74 -10.56 9.69 10.68
C VAL A 74 -11.32 10.30 11.84
N ASP A 75 -11.20 11.62 12.01
CA ASP A 75 -11.99 12.36 12.99
C ASP A 75 -13.37 12.74 12.43
N TYR A 76 -14.39 12.05 12.88
CA TYR A 76 -15.79 12.26 12.51
C TYR A 76 -16.49 13.37 13.31
N ARG A 77 -15.83 13.95 14.34
CA ARG A 77 -16.43 15.01 15.18
C ARG A 77 -16.53 16.35 14.45
N HIS A 78 -15.67 16.58 13.45
CA HIS A 78 -15.74 17.78 12.65
C HIS A 78 -16.83 17.65 11.57
N PRO A 79 -17.71 18.66 11.40
CA PRO A 79 -18.81 18.63 10.44
C PRO A 79 -18.27 18.85 9.01
N ARG A 80 -17.68 17.83 8.44
CA ARG A 80 -17.12 17.83 7.05
C ARG A 80 -18.02 17.10 6.06
N GLY A 81 -19.19 16.64 6.48
CA GLY A 81 -20.09 15.84 5.64
C GLY A 81 -19.55 14.44 5.30
N LEU A 82 -18.63 13.90 6.10
CA LEU A 82 -18.14 12.54 5.92
C LEU A 82 -19.16 11.53 6.43
N ASP A 83 -19.64 10.67 5.54
CA ASP A 83 -20.46 9.52 5.90
C ASP A 83 -19.56 8.37 6.38
N ARG A 84 -19.77 7.97 7.64
CA ARG A 84 -19.02 6.87 8.25
C ARG A 84 -19.33 5.53 7.58
N GLY A 85 -20.58 5.30 7.17
CA GLY A 85 -20.99 4.07 6.48
C GLY A 85 -20.25 3.94 5.14
N LEU A 86 -20.28 5.01 4.34
CA LEU A 86 -19.55 5.07 3.07
C LEU A 86 -18.05 4.85 3.25
N LEU A 87 -17.42 5.49 4.25
CA LEU A 87 -15.98 5.29 4.49
C LEU A 87 -15.64 3.87 4.94
N THR A 88 -16.53 3.25 5.72
CA THR A 88 -16.35 1.84 6.10
C THR A 88 -16.45 0.93 4.86
N GLU A 89 -17.39 1.18 3.96
CA GLU A 89 -17.53 0.46 2.70
C GLU A 89 -16.31 0.67 1.81
N LEU A 90 -15.86 1.89 1.61
CA LEU A 90 -14.65 2.19 0.84
C LEU A 90 -13.41 1.52 1.44
N GLY A 91 -13.35 1.36 2.76
CA GLY A 91 -12.29 0.65 3.48
C GLY A 91 -12.19 -0.83 3.15
N THR A 92 -13.25 -1.47 2.64
CA THR A 92 -13.21 -2.86 2.15
C THR A 92 -12.45 -3.01 0.84
N CYS A 93 -12.12 -1.92 0.17
CA CYS A 93 -11.48 -1.89 -1.16
C CYS A 93 -12.25 -2.63 -2.26
N ARG A 94 -13.55 -2.92 -2.06
CA ARG A 94 -14.40 -3.57 -3.06
C ARG A 94 -14.46 -2.77 -4.36
N TRP A 95 -14.46 -1.43 -4.27
CA TRP A 95 -14.42 -0.54 -5.41
C TRP A 95 -13.22 -0.77 -6.35
N VAL A 96 -12.06 -1.22 -5.83
CA VAL A 96 -10.90 -1.57 -6.66
C VAL A 96 -11.20 -2.83 -7.47
N HIS A 97 -11.76 -3.85 -6.83
CA HIS A 97 -12.14 -5.10 -7.49
C HIS A 97 -13.22 -4.88 -8.57
N GLU A 98 -14.15 -3.96 -8.32
CA GLU A 98 -15.24 -3.61 -9.25
C GLU A 98 -14.84 -2.54 -10.28
N HIS A 99 -13.56 -2.13 -10.31
CA HIS A 99 -13.02 -1.10 -11.23
C HIS A 99 -13.75 0.25 -11.14
N LEU A 100 -14.24 0.62 -9.96
CA LEU A 100 -14.91 1.89 -9.73
C LEU A 100 -13.89 2.98 -9.39
N ASN A 101 -14.23 4.23 -9.75
CA ASN A 101 -13.42 5.39 -9.42
C ASN A 101 -13.99 6.12 -8.18
N ILE A 102 -13.11 6.69 -7.36
CA ILE A 102 -13.48 7.56 -6.25
C ILE A 102 -13.12 9.01 -6.61
N LEU A 103 -14.09 9.90 -6.49
CA LEU A 103 -13.89 11.34 -6.67
C LEU A 103 -14.07 12.06 -5.34
N LEU A 104 -13.01 12.68 -4.83
CA LEU A 104 -13.01 13.46 -3.59
C LEU A 104 -13.14 14.94 -3.89
N CYS A 105 -14.35 15.50 -3.73
CA CYS A 105 -14.66 16.89 -3.96
C CYS A 105 -14.84 17.65 -2.64
N GLY A 106 -14.53 18.96 -2.65
CA GLY A 106 -14.75 19.84 -1.50
C GLY A 106 -13.78 21.02 -1.46
N PRO A 107 -13.98 21.98 -0.54
CA PRO A 107 -13.13 23.15 -0.37
C PRO A 107 -11.67 22.80 -0.07
N THR A 108 -10.77 23.77 -0.24
CA THR A 108 -9.37 23.61 0.17
C THR A 108 -9.27 23.50 1.69
N GLY A 109 -8.34 22.66 2.18
CA GLY A 109 -8.09 22.52 3.62
C GLY A 109 -8.95 21.48 4.34
N VAL A 110 -10.02 20.94 3.75
CA VAL A 110 -10.91 19.97 4.44
C VAL A 110 -10.34 18.56 4.62
N GLY A 111 -9.12 18.30 4.10
CA GLY A 111 -8.45 17.01 4.31
C GLY A 111 -8.59 16.01 3.16
N LYS A 112 -8.97 16.45 1.93
CA LYS A 112 -9.09 15.54 0.76
C LYS A 112 -7.85 14.70 0.50
N THR A 113 -6.69 15.34 0.45
CA THR A 113 -5.40 14.67 0.24
C THR A 113 -5.11 13.65 1.35
N TRP A 114 -5.42 14.00 2.61
CA TRP A 114 -5.25 13.10 3.74
C TRP A 114 -6.15 11.85 3.59
N LEU A 115 -7.42 12.07 3.25
CA LEU A 115 -8.38 10.97 3.05
C LEU A 115 -8.00 10.09 1.85
N ALA A 116 -7.55 10.69 0.74
CA ALA A 116 -7.02 9.96 -0.42
C ALA A 116 -5.82 9.09 -0.02
N CYS A 117 -4.89 9.62 0.80
CA CYS A 117 -3.78 8.85 1.32
C CYS A 117 -4.22 7.72 2.26
N ALA A 118 -5.26 7.94 3.10
CA ALA A 118 -5.80 6.92 3.99
C ALA A 118 -6.43 5.76 3.21
N LEU A 119 -7.23 6.06 2.18
CA LEU A 119 -7.80 5.04 1.28
C LEU A 119 -6.71 4.29 0.51
N ALA A 120 -5.70 4.98 0.00
CA ALA A 120 -4.56 4.40 -0.68
C ALA A 120 -3.71 3.51 0.26
N HIS A 121 -3.54 3.92 1.50
CA HIS A 121 -2.88 3.12 2.54
C HIS A 121 -3.67 1.82 2.80
N GLN A 122 -5.00 1.92 2.93
CA GLN A 122 -5.86 0.76 3.10
C GLN A 122 -5.77 -0.19 1.90
N ALA A 123 -5.79 0.33 0.66
CA ALA A 123 -5.58 -0.49 -0.53
C ALA A 123 -4.23 -1.23 -0.50
N CYS A 124 -3.16 -0.60 -0.03
CA CYS A 124 -1.87 -1.27 0.18
C CYS A 124 -1.95 -2.42 1.21
N ARG A 125 -2.74 -2.26 2.28
CA ARG A 125 -2.98 -3.31 3.30
C ARG A 125 -3.70 -4.51 2.68
N GLU A 126 -4.71 -4.25 1.87
CA GLU A 126 -5.48 -5.27 1.14
C GLU A 126 -4.70 -5.93 -0.02
N GLY A 127 -3.45 -5.52 -0.27
CA GLY A 127 -2.58 -6.17 -1.22
C GLY A 127 -2.43 -5.45 -2.55
N TYR A 128 -3.19 -4.40 -2.81
CA TYR A 128 -3.17 -3.66 -4.06
C TYR A 128 -1.91 -2.81 -4.24
N ARG A 129 -1.45 -2.72 -5.48
CA ARG A 129 -0.35 -1.84 -5.89
C ARG A 129 -0.89 -0.43 -6.08
N THR A 130 -0.45 0.48 -5.26
CA THR A 130 -0.94 1.87 -5.24
C THR A 130 0.17 2.82 -5.63
N LEU A 131 -0.17 3.89 -6.33
CA LEU A 131 0.73 5.00 -6.64
C LEU A 131 0.01 6.32 -6.42
N TYR A 132 0.62 7.20 -5.63
CA TYR A 132 0.19 8.59 -5.47
C TYR A 132 1.03 9.48 -6.38
N SER A 133 0.37 10.41 -7.08
CA SER A 133 1.03 11.43 -7.87
C SER A 133 0.22 12.72 -7.87
N ARG A 134 0.90 13.86 -7.84
CA ARG A 134 0.29 15.14 -8.18
C ARG A 134 0.15 15.20 -9.69
N LEU A 135 -1.08 15.43 -10.18
CA LEU A 135 -1.36 15.40 -11.61
C LEU A 135 -0.45 16.34 -12.43
N PRO A 136 -0.20 17.62 -12.03
CA PRO A 136 0.70 18.49 -12.79
C PRO A 136 2.11 17.90 -12.94
N ARG A 137 2.62 17.25 -11.90
CA ARG A 137 3.94 16.62 -11.92
C ARG A 137 3.98 15.40 -12.85
N LEU A 138 2.96 14.56 -12.79
CA LEU A 138 2.86 13.39 -13.67
C LEU A 138 2.83 13.80 -15.14
N LEU A 139 2.07 14.86 -15.49
CA LEU A 139 2.00 15.37 -16.85
C LEU A 139 3.36 15.88 -17.34
N GLN A 140 4.11 16.59 -16.49
CA GLN A 140 5.48 17.01 -16.80
C GLN A 140 6.41 15.81 -17.04
N ASP A 141 6.34 14.80 -16.15
CA ASP A 141 7.16 13.60 -16.27
C ASP A 141 6.82 12.81 -17.56
N LEU A 142 5.54 12.77 -17.97
CA LEU A 142 5.10 12.17 -19.23
C LEU A 142 5.60 12.93 -20.46
N THR A 143 5.57 14.28 -20.42
CA THR A 143 6.11 15.12 -21.49
C THR A 143 7.61 14.90 -21.68
N LEU A 144 8.37 14.89 -20.58
CA LEU A 144 9.80 14.57 -20.60
C LEU A 144 10.07 13.16 -21.13
N ALA A 145 9.27 12.18 -20.69
CA ALA A 145 9.40 10.79 -21.12
C ALA A 145 9.12 10.62 -22.62
N ARG A 146 8.30 11.48 -23.23
CA ARG A 146 8.12 11.52 -24.70
C ARG A 146 9.37 12.01 -25.40
N ALA A 147 9.95 13.11 -24.91
CA ALA A 147 11.13 13.71 -25.51
C ALA A 147 12.35 12.76 -25.48
N ASP A 148 12.48 11.94 -24.42
CA ASP A 148 13.60 11.01 -24.25
C ASP A 148 13.30 9.53 -24.62
N GLY A 149 12.11 9.27 -25.22
CA GLY A 149 11.71 7.94 -25.69
C GLY A 149 11.29 6.94 -24.63
N ARG A 150 11.19 7.35 -23.35
CA ARG A 150 10.78 6.46 -22.22
C ARG A 150 9.27 6.37 -22.02
N TYR A 151 8.46 7.06 -22.82
CA TYR A 151 7.01 7.17 -22.64
C TYR A 151 6.31 5.81 -22.49
N GLY A 152 6.56 4.87 -23.40
CA GLY A 152 5.96 3.54 -23.33
C GLY A 152 6.38 2.73 -22.08
N LYS A 153 7.58 2.98 -21.52
CA LYS A 153 8.01 2.37 -20.27
C LYS A 153 7.23 2.94 -19.09
N VAL A 154 7.06 4.26 -19.04
CA VAL A 154 6.30 4.93 -17.97
C VAL A 154 4.84 4.47 -17.97
N LEU A 155 4.19 4.43 -19.14
CA LEU A 155 2.82 3.93 -19.24
C LEU A 155 2.68 2.48 -18.78
N ARG A 156 3.60 1.59 -19.16
CA ARG A 156 3.58 0.20 -18.69
C ARG A 156 3.74 0.07 -17.17
N GLU A 157 4.50 0.95 -16.53
CA GLU A 157 4.61 0.95 -15.07
C GLU A 157 3.34 1.48 -14.40
N LEU A 158 2.71 2.52 -14.96
CA LEU A 158 1.41 3.00 -14.49
C LEU A 158 0.33 1.91 -14.65
N ALA A 159 0.29 1.23 -15.80
CA ALA A 159 -0.69 0.17 -16.07
C ALA A 159 -0.58 -1.06 -15.14
N LYS A 160 0.55 -1.24 -14.44
CA LYS A 160 0.71 -2.28 -13.42
C LYS A 160 0.14 -1.89 -12.06
N THR A 161 -0.37 -0.66 -11.92
CA THR A 161 -0.84 -0.10 -10.66
C THR A 161 -2.35 -0.32 -10.57
N ASP A 162 -2.82 -0.91 -9.47
CA ASP A 162 -4.24 -1.18 -9.25
C ASP A 162 -5.00 0.09 -8.84
N VAL A 163 -4.33 0.97 -8.08
CA VAL A 163 -4.91 2.23 -7.58
C VAL A 163 -3.99 3.40 -7.88
N LEU A 164 -4.43 4.32 -8.75
CA LEU A 164 -3.76 5.59 -9.02
C LEU A 164 -4.46 6.72 -8.28
N VAL A 165 -3.73 7.41 -7.43
CA VAL A 165 -4.22 8.60 -6.72
C VAL A 165 -3.68 9.84 -7.42
N PHE A 166 -4.59 10.62 -7.99
CA PHE A 166 -4.27 11.91 -8.59
C PHE A 166 -4.71 13.04 -7.67
N ASP A 167 -3.75 13.77 -7.15
CA ASP A 167 -3.99 14.97 -6.35
C ASP A 167 -3.76 16.24 -7.19
N ASP A 168 -4.30 17.36 -6.71
CA ASP A 168 -4.20 18.66 -7.41
C ASP A 168 -4.86 18.62 -8.81
N TRP A 169 -5.94 17.87 -8.97
CA TRP A 169 -6.74 17.80 -10.18
C TRP A 169 -7.32 19.21 -10.52
N GLY A 170 -7.12 19.67 -11.75
CA GLY A 170 -7.63 20.95 -12.21
C GLY A 170 -6.76 22.17 -11.89
N LEU A 171 -5.62 22.02 -11.21
CA LEU A 171 -4.68 23.12 -11.00
C LEU A 171 -3.75 23.38 -12.21
N ALA A 172 -3.59 22.40 -13.08
CA ALA A 172 -2.88 22.56 -14.35
C ALA A 172 -3.88 22.71 -15.50
N LYS A 173 -3.69 23.73 -16.35
CA LYS A 173 -4.40 23.77 -17.63
C LYS A 173 -3.93 22.62 -18.48
N LEU A 174 -4.86 21.78 -18.92
CA LEU A 174 -4.61 20.78 -19.94
C LEU A 174 -4.43 21.53 -21.26
N THR A 175 -3.26 21.51 -21.85
CA THR A 175 -2.98 22.08 -23.17
C THR A 175 -3.21 20.99 -24.22
N ASP A 176 -3.63 21.41 -25.45
CA ASP A 176 -3.93 20.48 -26.56
C ASP A 176 -2.74 19.62 -27.02
N GLU A 177 -1.53 19.93 -26.57
CA GLU A 177 -0.32 19.10 -26.76
C GLU A 177 -0.25 17.87 -25.84
N GLN A 178 -1.22 17.72 -24.93
CA GLN A 178 -1.28 16.54 -24.07
C GLN A 178 -1.97 15.40 -24.82
N PRO A 179 -1.45 14.15 -24.68
CA PRO A 179 -1.90 13.05 -25.50
C PRO A 179 -3.38 12.75 -25.30
N THR A 180 -4.16 12.92 -26.34
CA THR A 180 -5.41 12.17 -26.49
C THR A 180 -5.04 10.71 -26.44
N VAL A 181 -5.56 9.98 -25.46
CA VAL A 181 -5.48 8.53 -25.44
C VAL A 181 -6.30 8.06 -26.62
N ASP A 182 -5.63 7.58 -27.70
CA ASP A 182 -6.28 6.91 -28.81
C ASP A 182 -6.94 5.63 -28.24
N PRO A 183 -8.26 5.46 -28.34
CA PRO A 183 -8.99 4.34 -27.76
C PRO A 183 -8.95 3.09 -28.63
N ARG A 184 -7.81 2.79 -29.31
CA ARG A 184 -7.66 1.53 -30.04
C ARG A 184 -6.84 0.51 -29.27
#